data_354eca9421b5540a371d2c306cd20aa0
#
_entry.id   354eca9421b5540a371d2c306cd20aa0
#
_cell.length_a   1.000
_cell.length_b   1.000
_cell.length_c   1.000
_cell.angle_alpha   90.00
_cell.angle_beta   90.00
_cell.angle_gamma   90.00
#
_symmetry.space_group_name_H-M   'P 1'
#
loop_
_entity.id
_entity.type
_entity.pdbx_description
1 polymer ?
#
loop_
_entity_poly.entity_id
_entity_poly.type
_entity_poly.pdbx_seq_one_letter_code
_entity_poly.pdbx_strand_id
1 'polypeptide(L)'
;MKNKFIKSTIILIIGGIITKLLAFIIKIYFTRTIKDGINIYSLIMPTYSLLITITQLGFPIAISNIVAKGEKRGKNIMFSIIPVSIILNIILIATMLLSAKYLAVNLLHNKDTYYPLIALSLVLPFISLSSIIRGYFFGKQQMMPHSVSNILEQLFKLLVVLLILPKLMKYGTLIAVIGYILISIISETFSIIIFLLYLPKNFTIKKEDIKPDLGTIKDVLSIGLPSTGSRIIGNIGYFLEPIILTNILIINGYQASYIIKEYAIYNTYVIGLLIVPTFLLGALSTSLLPEISKNIKNKSKVKRIFKKIMILTLIYGLIANITMLLSSKLILKILFNTQEGITYIKFLAPFFIIFYFEAPLSSILQAYNETKYIMETTTISIIIKLTLLILLSFLKIGIYPLLISEVISIFITVTLNYKKVKKIIA
;
A
#
# COMPACT_ATOMS: atom_id res chain seq x y z
N MET A 1 6.16 -21.31 24.10
CA MET A 1 5.98 -19.95 23.53
C MET A 1 6.85 -19.70 22.30
N LYS A 2 8.17 -19.96 22.30
CA LYS A 2 9.10 -19.71 21.19
C LYS A 2 8.68 -20.36 19.86
N ASN A 3 8.27 -21.64 19.87
CA ASN A 3 7.83 -22.36 18.66
C ASN A 3 6.53 -21.82 18.08
N LYS A 4 5.58 -21.36 18.92
CA LYS A 4 4.29 -20.80 18.47
C LYS A 4 4.50 -19.46 17.75
N PHE A 5 5.37 -18.61 18.28
CA PHE A 5 5.72 -17.33 17.67
C PHE A 5 6.40 -17.49 16.30
N ILE A 6 7.41 -18.39 16.22
CA ILE A 6 8.10 -18.69 14.95
C ILE A 6 7.12 -19.22 13.91
N LYS A 7 6.25 -20.17 14.29
CA LYS A 7 5.23 -20.71 13.39
C LYS A 7 4.27 -19.62 12.88
N SER A 8 3.81 -18.73 13.76
CA SER A 8 2.95 -17.60 13.39
C SER A 8 3.63 -16.63 12.43
N THR A 9 4.91 -16.32 12.65
CA THR A 9 5.69 -15.44 11.76
C THR A 9 5.87 -16.07 10.37
N ILE A 10 6.18 -17.36 10.30
CA ILE A 10 6.31 -18.09 9.02
C ILE A 10 4.98 -18.08 8.26
N ILE A 11 3.86 -18.32 8.95
CA ILE A 11 2.51 -18.26 8.34
C ILE A 11 2.25 -16.88 7.73
N LEU A 12 2.58 -15.79 8.44
CA LEU A 12 2.42 -14.43 7.93
C LEU A 12 3.29 -14.15 6.69
N ILE A 13 4.55 -14.59 6.71
CA ILE A 13 5.48 -14.39 5.59
C ILE A 13 4.97 -15.13 4.36
N ILE A 14 4.71 -16.44 4.48
CA ILE A 14 4.24 -17.27 3.37
C ILE A 14 2.87 -16.78 2.87
N GLY A 15 1.94 -16.53 3.78
CA GLY A 15 0.62 -16.00 3.44
C GLY A 15 0.71 -14.65 2.73
N GLY A 16 1.56 -13.75 3.21
CA GLY A 16 1.81 -12.45 2.59
C GLY A 16 2.40 -12.54 1.18
N ILE A 17 3.35 -13.44 0.95
CA ILE A 17 3.92 -13.67 -0.39
C ILE A 17 2.86 -14.21 -1.34
N ILE A 18 2.09 -15.25 -0.94
CA ILE A 18 1.04 -15.83 -1.76
C ILE A 18 -0.03 -14.77 -2.10
N THR A 19 -0.48 -14.00 -1.12
CA THR A 19 -1.46 -12.92 -1.32
C THR A 19 -0.97 -11.87 -2.33
N LYS A 20 0.30 -11.45 -2.24
CA LYS A 20 0.89 -10.48 -3.18
C LYS A 20 1.05 -11.04 -4.59
N LEU A 21 1.41 -12.32 -4.72
CA LEU A 21 1.49 -12.98 -6.02
C LEU A 21 0.11 -13.09 -6.66
N LEU A 22 -0.92 -13.47 -5.91
CA LEU A 22 -2.29 -13.51 -6.42
C LEU A 22 -2.79 -12.12 -6.83
N ALA A 23 -2.54 -11.09 -6.00
CA ALA A 23 -2.87 -9.71 -6.33
C ALA A 23 -2.16 -9.24 -7.61
N PHE A 24 -0.91 -9.65 -7.82
CA PHE A 24 -0.16 -9.34 -9.04
C PHE A 24 -0.74 -10.06 -10.27
N ILE A 25 -1.15 -11.33 -10.14
CA ILE A 25 -1.85 -12.06 -11.20
C ILE A 25 -3.16 -11.37 -11.58
N ILE A 26 -3.96 -10.96 -10.58
CA ILE A 26 -5.19 -10.19 -10.80
C ILE A 26 -4.88 -8.90 -11.54
N LYS A 27 -3.84 -8.16 -11.14
CA LYS A 27 -3.40 -6.93 -11.80
C LYS A 27 -3.04 -7.17 -13.26
N ILE A 28 -2.28 -8.22 -13.56
CA ILE A 28 -1.91 -8.59 -14.94
C ILE A 28 -3.17 -8.84 -15.78
N TYR A 29 -4.07 -9.70 -15.30
CA TYR A 29 -5.29 -10.04 -16.01
C TYR A 29 -6.18 -8.81 -16.23
N PHE A 30 -6.39 -8.01 -15.18
CA PHE A 30 -7.14 -6.76 -15.25
C PHE A 30 -6.56 -5.81 -16.30
N THR A 31 -5.27 -5.53 -16.24
CA THR A 31 -4.57 -4.61 -17.15
C THR A 31 -4.67 -5.06 -18.61
N ARG A 32 -4.52 -6.38 -18.87
CA ARG A 32 -4.66 -6.93 -20.22
C ARG A 32 -6.08 -6.84 -20.76
N THR A 33 -7.07 -6.94 -19.89
CA THR A 33 -8.48 -6.95 -20.27
C THR A 33 -9.00 -5.55 -20.53
N ILE A 34 -8.67 -4.57 -19.67
CA ILE A 34 -9.25 -3.21 -19.77
C ILE A 34 -8.54 -2.30 -20.78
N LYS A 35 -7.38 -2.69 -21.30
CA LYS A 35 -6.60 -1.90 -22.28
C LYS A 35 -6.49 -0.41 -21.88
N ASP A 36 -7.14 0.48 -22.64
CA ASP A 36 -7.10 1.94 -22.40
C ASP A 36 -7.73 2.37 -21.06
N GLY A 37 -8.50 1.48 -20.41
CA GLY A 37 -9.04 1.73 -19.07
C GLY A 37 -7.96 1.87 -17.99
N ILE A 38 -6.72 1.47 -18.27
CA ILE A 38 -5.58 1.72 -17.37
C ILE A 38 -5.35 3.23 -17.17
N ASN A 39 -5.69 4.06 -18.15
CA ASN A 39 -5.59 5.52 -18.08
C ASN A 39 -6.47 6.07 -16.94
N ILE A 40 -7.72 5.58 -16.87
CA ILE A 40 -8.65 5.94 -15.80
C ILE A 40 -8.19 5.37 -14.48
N TYR A 41 -7.87 4.07 -14.46
CA TYR A 41 -7.49 3.37 -13.24
C TYR A 41 -6.23 3.93 -12.59
N SER A 42 -5.21 4.25 -13.38
CA SER A 42 -3.95 4.79 -12.86
C SER A 42 -4.10 6.15 -12.20
N LEU A 43 -4.98 7.02 -12.75
CA LEU A 43 -5.24 8.34 -12.17
C LEU A 43 -5.97 8.29 -10.84
N ILE A 44 -6.83 7.31 -10.62
CA ILE A 44 -7.63 7.19 -9.39
C ILE A 44 -6.90 6.43 -8.27
N MET A 45 -5.89 5.62 -8.62
CA MET A 45 -5.17 4.79 -7.64
C MET A 45 -4.47 5.59 -6.53
N PRO A 46 -3.86 6.76 -6.80
CA PRO A 46 -3.32 7.60 -5.74
C PRO A 46 -4.38 8.05 -4.73
N THR A 47 -5.54 8.48 -5.22
CA THR A 47 -6.70 8.83 -4.37
C THR A 47 -7.15 7.62 -3.53
N TYR A 48 -7.24 6.44 -4.14
CA TYR A 48 -7.61 5.21 -3.45
C TYR A 48 -6.63 4.83 -2.34
N SER A 49 -5.33 4.92 -2.60
CA SER A 49 -4.28 4.65 -1.61
C SER A 49 -4.38 5.58 -0.41
N LEU A 50 -4.64 6.86 -0.64
CA LEU A 50 -4.85 7.86 0.42
C LEU A 50 -6.10 7.52 1.25
N LEU A 51 -7.23 7.27 0.59
CA LEU A 51 -8.50 6.94 1.26
C LEU A 51 -8.38 5.66 2.09
N ILE A 52 -7.76 4.59 1.57
CA ILE A 52 -7.52 3.35 2.32
C ILE A 52 -6.69 3.64 3.58
N THR A 53 -5.64 4.43 3.46
CA THR A 53 -4.77 4.72 4.60
C THR A 53 -5.49 5.50 5.69
N ILE A 54 -6.32 6.46 5.29
CA ILE A 54 -7.14 7.24 6.23
C ILE A 54 -8.22 6.36 6.87
N THR A 55 -8.94 5.55 6.08
CA THR A 55 -10.03 4.70 6.61
C THR A 55 -9.54 3.61 7.57
N GLN A 56 -8.32 3.11 7.35
CA GLN A 56 -7.70 2.13 8.25
C GLN A 56 -7.15 2.75 9.53
N LEU A 57 -6.72 4.00 9.51
CA LEU A 57 -6.26 4.83 10.64
C LEU A 57 -5.37 4.09 11.68
N GLY A 58 -4.58 3.10 11.22
CA GLY A 58 -3.77 2.26 12.08
C GLY A 58 -4.51 1.30 12.99
N PHE A 59 -5.81 1.10 12.79
CA PHE A 59 -6.63 0.19 13.59
C PHE A 59 -6.01 -1.19 13.81
N PRO A 60 -5.44 -1.89 12.80
CA PRO A 60 -4.84 -3.19 13.04
C PRO A 60 -3.71 -3.17 14.07
N ILE A 61 -2.87 -2.14 14.03
CA ILE A 61 -1.71 -2.00 14.94
C ILE A 61 -2.19 -1.62 16.33
N ALA A 62 -3.06 -0.60 16.44
CA ALA A 62 -3.54 -0.08 17.71
C ALA A 62 -4.39 -1.13 18.46
N ILE A 63 -5.35 -1.73 17.79
CA ILE A 63 -6.22 -2.77 18.38
C ILE A 63 -5.36 -3.97 18.81
N SER A 64 -4.43 -4.41 17.95
CA SER A 64 -3.52 -5.51 18.27
C SER A 64 -2.72 -5.24 19.55
N ASN A 65 -2.20 -4.03 19.71
CA ASN A 65 -1.42 -3.65 20.88
C ASN A 65 -2.26 -3.70 22.16
N ILE A 66 -3.48 -3.12 22.15
CA ILE A 66 -4.35 -3.05 23.32
C ILE A 66 -4.91 -4.44 23.67
N VAL A 67 -5.31 -5.24 22.67
CA VAL A 67 -5.77 -6.62 22.89
C VAL A 67 -4.67 -7.50 23.47
N ALA A 68 -3.43 -7.31 23.04
CA ALA A 68 -2.27 -8.08 23.52
C ALA A 68 -1.92 -7.78 24.99
N LYS A 69 -2.18 -6.55 25.48
CA LYS A 69 -2.00 -6.19 26.89
C LYS A 69 -2.98 -6.91 27.82
N GLY A 70 -4.15 -7.32 27.31
CA GLY A 70 -5.11 -8.09 28.08
C GLY A 70 -5.92 -7.30 29.14
N GLU A 71 -5.68 -5.98 29.24
CA GLU A 71 -6.34 -5.10 30.21
C GLU A 71 -7.85 -4.90 29.95
N LYS A 72 -8.25 -5.03 28.70
CA LYS A 72 -9.65 -4.86 28.27
C LYS A 72 -10.12 -6.09 27.47
N ARG A 73 -11.42 -6.35 27.50
CA ARG A 73 -12.01 -7.44 26.68
C ARG A 73 -11.84 -7.07 25.19
N GLY A 74 -11.19 -7.93 24.42
CA GLY A 74 -10.93 -7.69 22.99
C GLY A 74 -12.18 -7.38 22.17
N LYS A 75 -13.36 -7.92 22.57
CA LYS A 75 -14.66 -7.62 21.95
C LYS A 75 -15.04 -6.15 22.14
N ASN A 76 -14.97 -5.65 23.38
CA ASN A 76 -15.30 -4.26 23.68
C ASN A 76 -14.42 -3.29 22.88
N ILE A 77 -13.13 -3.60 22.68
CA ILE A 77 -12.23 -2.81 21.85
C ILE A 77 -12.74 -2.74 20.41
N MET A 78 -13.12 -3.89 19.82
CA MET A 78 -13.64 -3.92 18.45
C MET A 78 -14.93 -3.08 18.33
N PHE A 79 -15.90 -3.30 19.21
CA PHE A 79 -17.19 -2.61 19.17
C PHE A 79 -17.09 -1.11 19.50
N SER A 80 -16.12 -0.69 20.31
CA SER A 80 -15.86 0.72 20.56
C SER A 80 -15.33 1.45 19.32
N ILE A 81 -14.60 0.76 18.44
CA ILE A 81 -13.99 1.38 17.25
C ILE A 81 -14.91 1.36 16.03
N ILE A 82 -15.85 0.42 15.94
CA ILE A 82 -16.79 0.35 14.81
C ILE A 82 -17.55 1.66 14.59
N PRO A 83 -18.15 2.33 15.59
CA PRO A 83 -18.83 3.63 15.40
C PRO A 83 -17.90 4.72 14.89
N VAL A 84 -16.66 4.78 15.41
CA VAL A 84 -15.65 5.74 14.94
C VAL A 84 -15.32 5.50 13.47
N SER A 85 -15.14 4.24 13.09
CA SER A 85 -14.90 3.83 11.72
C SER A 85 -16.08 4.17 10.80
N ILE A 86 -17.33 3.96 11.24
CA ILE A 86 -18.54 4.30 10.46
C ILE A 86 -18.59 5.81 10.22
N ILE A 87 -18.41 6.63 11.26
CA ILE A 87 -18.42 8.10 11.15
C ILE A 87 -17.33 8.55 10.17
N LEU A 88 -16.11 8.02 10.32
CA LEU A 88 -15.01 8.34 9.43
C LEU A 88 -15.33 8.00 7.97
N ASN A 89 -15.91 6.81 7.72
CA ASN A 89 -16.28 6.40 6.37
C ASN A 89 -17.40 7.25 5.78
N ILE A 90 -18.40 7.64 6.58
CA ILE A 90 -19.46 8.56 6.15
C ILE A 90 -18.84 9.91 5.71
N ILE A 91 -17.91 10.45 6.50
CA ILE A 91 -17.21 11.70 6.16
C ILE A 91 -16.42 11.53 4.86
N LEU A 92 -15.66 10.44 4.70
CA LEU A 92 -14.88 10.18 3.48
C LEU A 92 -15.77 10.01 2.25
N ILE A 93 -16.87 9.27 2.36
CA ILE A 93 -17.84 9.10 1.27
C ILE A 93 -18.48 10.44 0.91
N ALA A 94 -18.94 11.21 1.90
CA ALA A 94 -19.51 12.53 1.67
C ALA A 94 -18.49 13.47 1.00
N THR A 95 -17.25 13.49 1.48
CA THR A 95 -16.16 14.27 0.87
C THR A 95 -15.95 13.88 -0.58
N MET A 96 -15.93 12.58 -0.90
CA MET A 96 -15.78 12.11 -2.27
C MET A 96 -16.97 12.47 -3.15
N LEU A 97 -18.20 12.32 -2.66
CA LEU A 97 -19.40 12.71 -3.42
C LEU A 97 -19.39 14.20 -3.79
N LEU A 98 -18.92 15.07 -2.86
CA LEU A 98 -18.84 16.51 -3.09
C LEU A 98 -17.65 16.92 -3.96
N SER A 99 -16.49 16.25 -3.82
CA SER A 99 -15.24 16.65 -4.48
C SER A 99 -14.91 15.89 -5.76
N ALA A 100 -15.51 14.71 -6.00
CA ALA A 100 -15.14 13.83 -7.13
C ALA A 100 -15.25 14.51 -8.48
N LYS A 101 -16.28 15.35 -8.71
CA LYS A 101 -16.44 16.09 -9.96
C LYS A 101 -15.32 17.11 -10.17
N TYR A 102 -14.96 17.84 -9.11
CA TYR A 102 -13.87 18.81 -9.15
C TYR A 102 -12.52 18.12 -9.36
N LEU A 103 -12.26 17.01 -8.65
CA LEU A 103 -11.06 16.19 -8.83
C LEU A 103 -10.95 15.68 -10.28
N ALA A 104 -12.03 15.11 -10.81
CA ALA A 104 -12.03 14.51 -12.14
C ALA A 104 -11.82 15.54 -13.26
N VAL A 105 -12.56 16.65 -13.21
CA VAL A 105 -12.59 17.63 -14.31
C VAL A 105 -11.47 18.66 -14.21
N ASN A 106 -11.25 19.24 -13.01
CA ASN A 106 -10.36 20.37 -12.84
C ASN A 106 -8.93 19.96 -12.42
N LEU A 107 -8.78 18.87 -11.68
CA LEU A 107 -7.46 18.47 -11.17
C LEU A 107 -6.82 17.34 -11.98
N LEU A 108 -7.59 16.33 -12.38
CA LEU A 108 -7.09 15.20 -13.16
C LEU A 108 -7.34 15.36 -14.68
N HIS A 109 -8.12 16.35 -15.08
CA HIS A 109 -8.47 16.66 -16.48
C HIS A 109 -9.01 15.43 -17.25
N ASN A 110 -9.73 14.54 -16.56
CA ASN A 110 -10.34 13.35 -17.11
C ASN A 110 -11.73 13.10 -16.50
N LYS A 111 -12.78 13.43 -17.26
CA LYS A 111 -14.19 13.27 -16.81
C LYS A 111 -14.55 11.81 -16.48
N ASP A 112 -13.92 10.84 -17.13
CA ASP A 112 -14.21 9.43 -16.95
C ASP A 112 -13.75 8.91 -15.57
N THR A 113 -12.94 9.68 -14.83
CA THR A 113 -12.54 9.33 -13.45
C THR A 113 -13.64 9.62 -12.42
N TYR A 114 -14.69 10.39 -12.75
CA TYR A 114 -15.72 10.81 -11.79
C TYR A 114 -16.44 9.64 -11.10
N TYR A 115 -17.07 8.76 -11.86
CA TYR A 115 -17.77 7.61 -11.29
C TYR A 115 -16.85 6.59 -10.62
N PRO A 116 -15.67 6.26 -11.18
CA PRO A 116 -14.67 5.46 -10.49
C PRO A 116 -14.24 6.03 -9.13
N LEU A 117 -14.05 7.35 -9.00
CA LEU A 117 -13.74 7.99 -7.71
C LEU A 117 -14.85 7.81 -6.67
N ILE A 118 -16.11 7.91 -7.09
CA ILE A 118 -17.26 7.62 -6.21
C ILE A 118 -17.25 6.13 -5.82
N ALA A 119 -17.07 5.23 -6.80
CA ALA A 119 -17.05 3.80 -6.55
C ALA A 119 -15.96 3.38 -5.55
N LEU A 120 -14.78 4.02 -5.59
CA LEU A 120 -13.71 3.79 -4.61
C LEU A 120 -14.16 4.07 -3.18
N SER A 121 -14.92 5.14 -2.95
CA SER A 121 -15.36 5.51 -1.60
C SER A 121 -16.33 4.49 -0.99
N LEU A 122 -17.12 3.80 -1.82
CA LEU A 122 -18.06 2.78 -1.37
C LEU A 122 -17.37 1.50 -0.86
N VAL A 123 -16.12 1.27 -1.22
CA VAL A 123 -15.32 0.11 -0.76
C VAL A 123 -14.80 0.32 0.66
N LEU A 124 -14.62 1.58 1.09
CA LEU A 124 -13.93 1.93 2.33
C LEU A 124 -14.53 1.32 3.60
N PRO A 125 -15.86 1.27 3.81
CA PRO A 125 -16.45 0.66 5.02
C PRO A 125 -16.07 -0.81 5.19
N PHE A 126 -15.99 -1.56 4.10
CA PHE A 126 -15.61 -2.97 4.13
C PHE A 126 -14.15 -3.18 4.49
N ILE A 127 -13.26 -2.35 3.93
CA ILE A 127 -11.82 -2.35 4.25
C ILE A 127 -11.59 -2.00 5.73
N SER A 128 -12.30 -1.01 6.26
CA SER A 128 -12.13 -0.61 7.65
C SER A 128 -12.62 -1.69 8.63
N LEU A 129 -13.76 -2.31 8.35
CA LEU A 129 -14.29 -3.40 9.16
C LEU A 129 -13.34 -4.61 9.16
N SER A 130 -12.87 -5.03 7.98
CA SER A 130 -11.86 -6.08 7.84
C SER A 130 -10.59 -5.75 8.65
N SER A 131 -10.14 -4.49 8.63
CA SER A 131 -8.95 -4.05 9.35
C SER A 131 -9.11 -4.08 10.89
N ILE A 132 -10.29 -3.76 11.41
CA ILE A 132 -10.63 -3.84 12.84
C ILE A 132 -10.57 -5.31 13.31
N ILE A 133 -11.22 -6.22 12.58
CA ILE A 133 -11.24 -7.64 12.90
C ILE A 133 -9.82 -8.23 12.83
N ARG A 134 -9.04 -7.85 11.85
CA ARG A 134 -7.62 -8.22 11.71
C ARG A 134 -6.81 -7.83 12.94
N GLY A 135 -7.01 -6.60 13.46
CA GLY A 135 -6.37 -6.12 14.68
C GLY A 135 -6.67 -6.99 15.89
N TYR A 136 -7.90 -7.46 16.04
CA TYR A 136 -8.28 -8.39 17.10
C TYR A 136 -7.51 -9.71 17.03
N PHE A 137 -7.46 -10.36 15.87
CA PHE A 137 -6.73 -11.62 15.70
C PHE A 137 -5.22 -11.46 15.91
N PHE A 138 -4.65 -10.35 15.46
CA PHE A 138 -3.24 -10.02 15.70
C PHE A 138 -2.94 -9.88 17.20
N GLY A 139 -3.81 -9.19 17.94
CA GLY A 139 -3.66 -9.04 19.38
C GLY A 139 -3.78 -10.38 20.13
N LYS A 140 -4.57 -11.31 19.63
CA LYS A 140 -4.65 -12.70 20.13
C LYS A 140 -3.50 -13.59 19.67
N GLN A 141 -2.51 -13.06 18.93
CA GLN A 141 -1.41 -13.82 18.33
C GLN A 141 -1.89 -14.96 17.42
N GLN A 142 -3.07 -14.82 16.82
CA GLN A 142 -3.66 -15.77 15.89
C GLN A 142 -3.47 -15.24 14.46
N MET A 143 -2.36 -15.66 13.82
CA MET A 143 -2.01 -15.18 12.48
C MET A 143 -2.65 -16.00 11.35
N MET A 144 -3.08 -17.21 11.64
CA MET A 144 -3.70 -18.11 10.65
C MET A 144 -4.99 -17.52 10.04
N PRO A 145 -5.95 -16.97 10.84
CA PRO A 145 -7.16 -16.35 10.29
C PRO A 145 -6.85 -15.25 9.27
N HIS A 146 -5.87 -14.40 9.56
CA HIS A 146 -5.45 -13.34 8.64
C HIS A 146 -4.87 -13.88 7.33
N SER A 147 -3.94 -14.84 7.42
CA SER A 147 -3.29 -15.39 6.23
C SER A 147 -4.29 -16.14 5.34
N VAL A 148 -5.16 -16.96 5.95
CA VAL A 148 -6.18 -17.71 5.21
C VAL A 148 -7.23 -16.76 4.60
N SER A 149 -7.74 -15.81 5.38
CA SER A 149 -8.72 -14.83 4.90
C SER A 149 -8.18 -14.05 3.69
N ASN A 150 -6.94 -13.55 3.75
CA ASN A 150 -6.36 -12.80 2.64
C ASN A 150 -6.11 -13.68 1.40
N ILE A 151 -5.64 -14.91 1.56
CA ILE A 151 -5.42 -15.81 0.43
C ILE A 151 -6.77 -16.14 -0.24
N LEU A 152 -7.77 -16.53 0.56
CA LEU A 152 -9.09 -16.88 0.04
C LEU A 152 -9.79 -15.67 -0.59
N GLU A 153 -9.65 -14.48 -0.01
CA GLU A 153 -10.11 -13.22 -0.59
C GLU A 153 -9.53 -12.99 -1.98
N GLN A 154 -8.20 -13.13 -2.15
CA GLN A 154 -7.56 -12.92 -3.45
C GLN A 154 -7.92 -14.01 -4.46
N LEU A 155 -8.07 -15.26 -4.04
CA LEU A 155 -8.55 -16.35 -4.90
C LEU A 155 -9.98 -16.09 -5.36
N PHE A 156 -10.85 -15.69 -4.44
CA PHE A 156 -12.22 -15.35 -4.75
C PHE A 156 -12.31 -14.13 -5.68
N LYS A 157 -11.52 -13.07 -5.39
CA LYS A 157 -11.42 -11.89 -6.25
C LYS A 157 -10.94 -12.27 -7.65
N LEU A 158 -9.93 -13.12 -7.78
CA LEU A 158 -9.45 -13.61 -9.08
C LEU A 158 -10.56 -14.31 -9.85
N LEU A 159 -11.29 -15.21 -9.20
CA LEU A 159 -12.40 -15.93 -9.82
C LEU A 159 -13.50 -14.97 -10.30
N VAL A 160 -13.92 -14.03 -9.44
CA VAL A 160 -14.95 -13.05 -9.79
C VAL A 160 -14.47 -12.15 -10.94
N VAL A 161 -13.22 -11.69 -10.92
CA VAL A 161 -12.64 -10.87 -11.99
C VAL A 161 -12.59 -11.64 -13.30
N LEU A 162 -12.18 -12.90 -13.30
CA LEU A 162 -12.14 -13.75 -14.52
C LEU A 162 -13.53 -13.94 -15.14
N LEU A 163 -14.58 -14.08 -14.32
CA LEU A 163 -15.94 -14.35 -14.80
C LEU A 163 -16.71 -13.07 -15.18
N ILE A 164 -16.52 -11.99 -14.44
CA ILE A 164 -17.36 -10.78 -14.56
C ILE A 164 -16.70 -9.72 -15.45
N LEU A 165 -15.38 -9.51 -15.33
CA LEU A 165 -14.72 -8.42 -16.05
C LEU A 165 -14.88 -8.48 -17.58
N PRO A 166 -14.76 -9.65 -18.25
CA PRO A 166 -14.98 -9.73 -19.70
C PRO A 166 -16.42 -9.40 -20.11
N LYS A 167 -17.40 -9.68 -19.23
CA LYS A 167 -18.79 -9.32 -19.46
C LYS A 167 -19.00 -7.81 -19.35
N LEU A 168 -18.39 -7.18 -18.35
CA LEU A 168 -18.45 -5.73 -18.15
C LEU A 168 -17.79 -4.96 -19.28
N MET A 169 -16.71 -5.49 -19.87
CA MET A 169 -16.06 -4.89 -21.03
C MET A 169 -16.98 -4.74 -22.25
N LYS A 170 -18.01 -5.60 -22.38
CA LYS A 170 -19.02 -5.47 -23.46
C LYS A 170 -19.85 -4.20 -23.33
N TYR A 171 -19.98 -3.65 -22.13
CA TYR A 171 -20.72 -2.40 -21.85
C TYR A 171 -19.83 -1.16 -21.85
N GLY A 172 -18.53 -1.34 -22.09
CA GLY A 172 -17.56 -0.26 -22.16
C GLY A 172 -16.50 -0.28 -21.08
N THR A 173 -15.38 0.35 -21.38
CA THR A 173 -14.17 0.36 -20.54
C THR A 173 -14.41 1.02 -19.19
N LEU A 174 -15.19 2.12 -19.16
CA LEU A 174 -15.53 2.83 -17.93
C LEU A 174 -16.30 1.92 -16.95
N ILE A 175 -17.31 1.20 -17.47
CA ILE A 175 -18.13 0.27 -16.69
C ILE A 175 -17.26 -0.88 -16.15
N ALA A 176 -16.32 -1.37 -16.94
CA ALA A 176 -15.40 -2.41 -16.51
C ALA A 176 -14.46 -1.94 -15.38
N VAL A 177 -13.97 -0.70 -15.43
CA VAL A 177 -13.15 -0.12 -14.36
C VAL A 177 -13.96 0.04 -13.07
N ILE A 178 -15.18 0.60 -13.17
CA ILE A 178 -16.09 0.73 -12.01
C ILE A 178 -16.41 -0.64 -11.42
N GLY A 179 -16.76 -1.60 -12.27
CA GLY A 179 -17.06 -2.97 -11.83
C GLY A 179 -15.89 -3.65 -11.14
N TYR A 180 -14.66 -3.49 -11.65
CA TYR A 180 -13.47 -4.01 -11.00
C TYR A 180 -13.26 -3.41 -9.59
N ILE A 181 -13.54 -2.13 -9.42
CA ILE A 181 -13.48 -1.48 -8.11
C ILE A 181 -14.53 -2.08 -7.17
N LEU A 182 -15.78 -2.20 -7.64
CA LEU A 182 -16.89 -2.72 -6.84
C LEU A 182 -16.75 -4.22 -6.51
N ILE A 183 -16.05 -5.00 -7.34
CA ILE A 183 -15.67 -6.39 -7.01
C ILE A 183 -14.88 -6.43 -5.70
N SER A 184 -14.15 -5.38 -5.34
CA SER A 184 -13.46 -5.30 -4.05
C SER A 184 -14.42 -5.32 -2.85
N ILE A 185 -15.65 -4.81 -2.98
CA ILE A 185 -16.68 -4.92 -1.93
C ILE A 185 -17.01 -6.39 -1.66
N ILE A 186 -17.22 -7.14 -2.73
CA ILE A 186 -17.58 -8.56 -2.64
C ILE A 186 -16.43 -9.36 -2.03
N SER A 187 -15.18 -9.10 -2.47
CA SER A 187 -14.00 -9.81 -1.96
C SER A 187 -13.69 -9.46 -0.49
N GLU A 188 -13.82 -8.19 -0.09
CA GLU A 188 -13.64 -7.79 1.32
C GLU A 188 -14.76 -8.36 2.20
N THR A 189 -16.01 -8.40 1.73
CA THR A 189 -17.12 -9.05 2.44
C THR A 189 -16.83 -10.53 2.64
N PHE A 190 -16.31 -11.21 1.61
CA PHE A 190 -15.91 -12.61 1.72
C PHE A 190 -14.77 -12.79 2.74
N SER A 191 -13.79 -11.90 2.75
CA SER A 191 -12.71 -11.86 3.75
C SER A 191 -13.27 -11.73 5.18
N ILE A 192 -14.23 -10.83 5.37
CA ILE A 192 -14.91 -10.64 6.67
C ILE A 192 -15.63 -11.93 7.11
N ILE A 193 -16.36 -12.59 6.20
CA ILE A 193 -17.03 -13.86 6.49
C ILE A 193 -16.01 -14.91 6.96
N ILE A 194 -14.88 -15.05 6.26
CA ILE A 194 -13.82 -15.97 6.68
C ILE A 194 -13.30 -15.62 8.07
N PHE A 195 -13.06 -14.35 8.38
CA PHE A 195 -12.67 -13.96 9.74
C PHE A 195 -13.72 -14.36 10.80
N LEU A 196 -15.02 -14.17 10.51
CA LEU A 196 -16.09 -14.53 11.42
C LEU A 196 -16.14 -16.04 11.70
N LEU A 197 -15.84 -16.88 10.71
CA LEU A 197 -15.76 -18.34 10.88
C LEU A 197 -14.62 -18.78 11.83
N TYR A 198 -13.59 -17.96 11.97
CA TYR A 198 -12.49 -18.20 12.91
C TYR A 198 -12.76 -17.69 14.33
N LEU A 199 -13.89 -17.01 14.57
CA LEU A 199 -14.25 -16.62 15.92
C LEU A 199 -14.56 -17.86 16.79
N PRO A 200 -14.22 -17.84 18.11
CA PRO A 200 -14.52 -18.95 19.00
C PRO A 200 -16.02 -19.25 19.03
N LYS A 201 -16.42 -20.53 19.08
CA LYS A 201 -17.82 -20.92 19.15
C LYS A 201 -18.59 -20.26 20.33
N ASN A 202 -17.89 -19.94 21.42
CA ASN A 202 -18.44 -19.26 22.59
C ASN A 202 -18.31 -17.72 22.51
N PHE A 203 -18.16 -17.17 21.29
CA PHE A 203 -18.10 -15.72 21.07
C PHE A 203 -19.51 -15.12 21.18
N THR A 204 -20.01 -15.00 22.40
CA THR A 204 -21.29 -14.35 22.67
C THR A 204 -21.09 -12.84 22.80
N ILE A 205 -21.92 -12.05 22.13
CA ILE A 205 -21.92 -10.59 22.23
C ILE A 205 -22.92 -10.18 23.30
N LYS A 206 -22.47 -9.53 24.36
CA LYS A 206 -23.31 -8.96 25.40
C LYS A 206 -23.62 -7.50 25.10
N LYS A 207 -24.73 -6.96 25.62
CA LYS A 207 -25.07 -5.52 25.47
C LYS A 207 -23.96 -4.60 25.97
N GLU A 208 -23.23 -5.02 27.01
CA GLU A 208 -22.09 -4.31 27.58
C GLU A 208 -20.89 -4.22 26.61
N ASP A 209 -20.67 -5.24 25.76
CA ASP A 209 -19.58 -5.29 24.79
C ASP A 209 -19.80 -4.26 23.64
N ILE A 210 -21.07 -3.91 23.37
CA ILE A 210 -21.46 -3.00 22.26
C ILE A 210 -21.35 -1.54 22.65
N LYS A 211 -21.38 -1.21 23.96
CA LYS A 211 -21.30 0.20 24.42
C LYS A 211 -19.90 0.74 24.10
N PRO A 212 -19.80 1.85 23.32
CA PRO A 212 -18.53 2.48 23.04
C PRO A 212 -17.87 2.99 24.33
N ASP A 213 -16.62 2.63 24.54
CA ASP A 213 -15.80 3.14 25.64
C ASP A 213 -14.88 4.25 25.12
N LEU A 214 -15.11 5.49 25.54
CA LEU A 214 -14.32 6.66 25.14
C LEU A 214 -12.85 6.52 25.50
N GLY A 215 -12.52 5.88 26.63
CA GLY A 215 -11.14 5.58 27.01
C GLY A 215 -10.46 4.65 25.98
N THR A 216 -11.17 3.59 25.57
CA THR A 216 -10.68 2.69 24.52
C THR A 216 -10.49 3.39 23.18
N ILE A 217 -11.41 4.25 22.79
CA ILE A 217 -11.31 5.05 21.55
C ILE A 217 -10.07 5.93 21.59
N LYS A 218 -9.85 6.68 22.70
CA LYS A 218 -8.66 7.51 22.90
C LYS A 218 -7.37 6.70 22.81
N ASP A 219 -7.32 5.55 23.47
CA ASP A 219 -6.15 4.67 23.46
C ASP A 219 -5.84 4.17 22.03
N VAL A 220 -6.86 3.74 21.28
CA VAL A 220 -6.69 3.26 19.89
C VAL A 220 -6.21 4.39 18.99
N LEU A 221 -6.78 5.58 19.09
CA LEU A 221 -6.39 6.72 18.27
C LEU A 221 -4.99 7.23 18.63
N SER A 222 -4.61 7.24 19.90
CA SER A 222 -3.26 7.64 20.34
C SER A 222 -2.14 6.76 19.83
N ILE A 223 -2.43 5.48 19.54
CA ILE A 223 -1.49 4.53 18.94
C ILE A 223 -1.63 4.51 17.42
N GLY A 224 -2.87 4.52 16.91
CA GLY A 224 -3.19 4.39 15.50
C GLY A 224 -2.66 5.55 14.66
N LEU A 225 -2.93 6.78 15.05
CA LEU A 225 -2.51 7.99 14.31
C LEU A 225 -0.99 8.07 14.13
N PRO A 226 -0.16 7.99 15.19
CA PRO A 226 1.29 8.03 15.01
C PRO A 226 1.83 6.85 14.20
N SER A 227 1.25 5.65 14.36
CA SER A 227 1.70 4.45 13.64
C SER A 227 1.45 4.50 12.13
N THR A 228 0.54 5.36 11.68
CA THR A 228 0.20 5.54 10.26
C THR A 228 0.73 6.84 9.66
N GLY A 229 1.29 7.72 10.46
CA GLY A 229 1.73 9.06 10.05
C GLY A 229 2.58 9.05 8.78
N SER A 230 3.65 8.24 8.73
CA SER A 230 4.51 8.11 7.53
C SER A 230 3.72 7.67 6.29
N ARG A 231 2.79 6.72 6.44
CA ARG A 231 1.98 6.22 5.32
C ARG A 231 0.97 7.26 4.83
N ILE A 232 0.37 8.02 5.75
CA ILE A 232 -0.54 9.13 5.38
C ILE A 232 0.24 10.17 4.57
N ILE A 233 1.40 10.62 5.06
CA ILE A 233 2.26 11.59 4.36
C ILE A 233 2.69 11.05 3.01
N GLY A 234 3.14 9.77 2.93
CA GLY A 234 3.49 9.11 1.69
C GLY A 234 2.36 9.10 0.68
N ASN A 235 1.16 8.78 1.13
CA ASN A 235 -0.01 8.74 0.24
C ASN A 235 -0.56 10.12 -0.12
N ILE A 236 -0.36 11.15 0.70
CA ILE A 236 -0.63 12.55 0.31
C ILE A 236 0.30 12.94 -0.84
N GLY A 237 1.61 12.62 -0.73
CA GLY A 237 2.55 12.85 -1.82
C GLY A 237 2.12 12.15 -3.10
N TYR A 238 1.80 10.87 -3.02
CA TYR A 238 1.34 10.07 -4.16
C TYR A 238 0.03 10.60 -4.77
N PHE A 239 -0.92 11.06 -3.93
CA PHE A 239 -2.17 11.69 -4.39
C PHE A 239 -1.92 12.99 -5.18
N LEU A 240 -0.95 13.80 -4.75
CA LEU A 240 -0.63 15.07 -5.39
C LEU A 240 0.15 14.92 -6.70
N GLU A 241 0.86 13.80 -6.92
CA GLU A 241 1.67 13.59 -8.12
C GLU A 241 0.92 13.77 -9.44
N PRO A 242 -0.17 13.02 -9.72
CA PRO A 242 -0.89 13.18 -10.99
C PRO A 242 -1.54 14.55 -11.11
N ILE A 243 -1.96 15.16 -10.01
CA ILE A 243 -2.55 16.50 -9.98
C ILE A 243 -1.52 17.53 -10.41
N ILE A 244 -0.36 17.56 -9.74
CA ILE A 244 0.72 18.51 -10.04
C ILE A 244 1.21 18.32 -11.47
N LEU A 245 1.54 17.07 -11.82
CA LEU A 245 2.07 16.74 -13.14
C LEU A 245 1.10 17.19 -14.25
N THR A 246 -0.17 16.82 -14.15
CA THR A 246 -1.15 17.11 -15.21
C THR A 246 -1.35 18.61 -15.36
N ASN A 247 -1.54 19.34 -14.27
CA ASN A 247 -1.82 20.77 -14.35
C ASN A 247 -0.62 21.56 -14.91
N ILE A 248 0.62 21.28 -14.49
CA ILE A 248 1.80 22.02 -14.96
C ILE A 248 2.11 21.67 -16.43
N LEU A 249 2.01 20.40 -16.81
CA LEU A 249 2.27 20.01 -18.19
C LEU A 249 1.23 20.57 -19.16
N ILE A 250 -0.04 20.71 -18.74
CA ILE A 250 -1.07 21.41 -19.55
C ILE A 250 -0.71 22.88 -19.73
N ILE A 251 -0.27 23.58 -18.68
CA ILE A 251 0.20 24.97 -18.78
C ILE A 251 1.36 25.07 -19.77
N ASN A 252 2.21 24.06 -19.84
CA ASN A 252 3.33 23.99 -20.79
C ASN A 252 2.93 23.60 -22.23
N GLY A 253 1.64 23.41 -22.50
CA GLY A 253 1.12 23.12 -23.82
C GLY A 253 1.03 21.63 -24.19
N TYR A 254 1.23 20.71 -23.23
CA TYR A 254 1.00 19.30 -23.48
C TYR A 254 -0.49 18.97 -23.44
N GLN A 255 -0.93 18.07 -24.31
CA GLN A 255 -2.30 17.58 -24.31
C GLN A 255 -2.58 16.69 -23.10
N ALA A 256 -3.74 16.85 -22.46
CA ALA A 256 -4.15 16.02 -21.31
C ALA A 256 -4.10 14.52 -21.61
N SER A 257 -4.54 14.11 -22.83
CA SER A 257 -4.51 12.70 -23.26
C SER A 257 -3.10 12.10 -23.25
N TYR A 258 -2.10 12.86 -23.70
CA TYR A 258 -0.70 12.44 -23.64
C TYR A 258 -0.25 12.25 -22.20
N ILE A 259 -0.48 13.25 -21.35
CA ILE A 259 -0.03 13.22 -19.95
C ILE A 259 -0.65 12.02 -19.21
N ILE A 260 -1.95 11.81 -19.38
CA ILE A 260 -2.70 10.71 -18.76
C ILE A 260 -2.17 9.35 -19.22
N LYS A 261 -1.91 9.19 -20.51
CA LYS A 261 -1.35 7.97 -21.09
C LYS A 261 0.03 7.68 -20.50
N GLU A 262 0.93 8.66 -20.52
CA GLU A 262 2.31 8.51 -20.01
C GLU A 262 2.32 8.22 -18.50
N TYR A 263 1.46 8.90 -17.72
CA TYR A 263 1.29 8.60 -16.30
C TYR A 263 0.78 7.18 -16.05
N ALA A 264 -0.15 6.70 -16.88
CA ALA A 264 -0.66 5.34 -16.78
C ALA A 264 0.43 4.29 -17.09
N ILE A 265 1.25 4.53 -18.11
CA ILE A 265 2.42 3.70 -18.44
C ILE A 265 3.38 3.65 -17.27
N TYR A 266 3.75 4.82 -16.72
CA TYR A 266 4.63 4.93 -15.57
C TYR A 266 4.08 4.19 -14.35
N ASN A 267 2.86 4.49 -13.92
CA ASN A 267 2.29 3.99 -12.66
C ASN A 267 1.91 2.49 -12.75
N THR A 268 1.33 2.06 -13.88
CA THR A 268 0.81 0.70 -14.02
C THR A 268 1.90 -0.29 -14.43
N TYR A 269 2.67 0.03 -15.46
CA TYR A 269 3.65 -0.90 -15.99
C TYR A 269 5.01 -0.76 -15.32
N VAL A 270 5.57 0.46 -15.30
CA VAL A 270 6.95 0.69 -14.87
C VAL A 270 7.09 0.48 -13.36
N ILE A 271 6.39 1.29 -12.57
CA ILE A 271 6.41 1.15 -11.11
C ILE A 271 5.84 -0.20 -10.68
N GLY A 272 4.77 -0.66 -11.36
CA GLY A 272 4.18 -1.96 -11.09
C GLY A 272 5.15 -3.14 -11.20
N LEU A 273 6.13 -3.09 -12.12
CA LEU A 273 7.17 -4.11 -12.27
C LEU A 273 8.35 -3.88 -11.33
N LEU A 274 8.83 -2.65 -11.21
CA LEU A 274 10.00 -2.33 -10.38
C LEU A 274 9.77 -2.59 -8.89
N ILE A 275 8.51 -2.56 -8.43
CA ILE A 275 8.15 -2.87 -7.04
C ILE A 275 8.09 -4.39 -6.77
N VAL A 276 7.91 -5.27 -7.77
CA VAL A 276 7.75 -6.72 -7.54
C VAL A 276 8.84 -7.32 -6.65
N PRO A 277 10.13 -6.99 -6.83
CA PRO A 277 11.19 -7.50 -5.97
C PRO A 277 11.02 -7.14 -4.49
N THR A 278 10.34 -6.04 -4.17
CA THR A 278 10.09 -5.64 -2.78
C THR A 278 9.15 -6.59 -2.02
N PHE A 279 8.43 -7.47 -2.72
CA PHE A 279 7.54 -8.43 -2.06
C PHE A 279 8.34 -9.41 -1.19
N LEU A 280 9.45 -9.92 -1.70
CA LEU A 280 10.35 -10.78 -0.93
C LEU A 280 11.09 -9.99 0.16
N LEU A 281 11.61 -8.81 -0.17
CA LEU A 281 12.32 -7.96 0.78
C LEU A 281 11.42 -7.48 1.92
N GLY A 282 10.15 -7.17 1.64
CA GLY A 282 9.16 -6.84 2.66
C GLY A 282 8.88 -8.02 3.60
N ALA A 283 8.79 -9.25 3.07
CA ALA A 283 8.64 -10.44 3.89
C ALA A 283 9.86 -10.70 4.77
N LEU A 284 11.07 -10.52 4.24
CA LEU A 284 12.31 -10.59 5.02
C LEU A 284 12.35 -9.50 6.11
N SER A 285 11.96 -8.29 5.76
CA SER A 285 11.94 -7.14 6.68
C SER A 285 10.99 -7.34 7.86
N THR A 286 9.83 -7.95 7.65
CA THR A 286 8.91 -8.28 8.75
C THR A 286 9.52 -9.29 9.74
N SER A 287 10.40 -10.18 9.28
CA SER A 287 11.11 -11.12 10.15
C SER A 287 12.29 -10.49 10.90
N LEU A 288 12.88 -9.44 10.36
CA LEU A 288 13.99 -8.71 10.97
C LEU A 288 13.59 -7.96 12.22
N LEU A 289 12.41 -7.35 12.22
CA LEU A 289 11.94 -6.51 13.32
C LEU A 289 12.00 -7.23 14.68
N PRO A 290 11.40 -8.44 14.87
CA PRO A 290 11.49 -9.16 16.15
C PRO A 290 12.90 -9.66 16.45
N GLU A 291 13.68 -10.04 15.44
CA GLU A 291 15.04 -10.53 15.63
C GLU A 291 15.96 -9.41 16.17
N ILE A 292 15.85 -8.20 15.63
CA ILE A 292 16.60 -7.03 16.08
C ILE A 292 16.11 -6.57 17.45
N SER A 293 14.78 -6.44 17.65
CA SER A 293 14.19 -6.03 18.92
C SER A 293 14.67 -6.92 20.09
N LYS A 294 14.77 -8.24 19.86
CA LYS A 294 15.29 -9.19 20.85
C LYS A 294 16.76 -8.98 21.17
N ASN A 295 17.54 -8.48 20.24
CA ASN A 295 19.00 -8.36 20.35
C ASN A 295 19.47 -6.89 20.48
N ILE A 296 18.59 -5.93 20.77
CA ILE A 296 18.91 -4.49 20.86
C ILE A 296 20.12 -4.21 21.75
N LYS A 297 20.21 -4.90 22.90
CA LYS A 297 21.34 -4.74 23.84
C LYS A 297 22.67 -5.30 23.33
N ASN A 298 22.65 -6.16 22.30
CA ASN A 298 23.85 -6.78 21.73
C ASN A 298 24.16 -6.13 20.36
N LYS A 299 24.80 -4.95 20.40
CA LYS A 299 25.16 -4.18 19.22
C LYS A 299 25.98 -4.98 18.20
N SER A 300 26.92 -5.80 18.65
CA SER A 300 27.75 -6.64 17.78
C SER A 300 26.91 -7.62 16.95
N LYS A 301 25.91 -8.26 17.59
CA LYS A 301 24.99 -9.16 16.90
C LYS A 301 24.09 -8.41 15.92
N VAL A 302 23.54 -7.26 16.32
CA VAL A 302 22.73 -6.41 15.43
C VAL A 302 23.55 -5.94 14.22
N LYS A 303 24.79 -5.53 14.41
CA LYS A 303 25.71 -5.11 13.35
C LYS A 303 25.98 -6.26 12.35
N ARG A 304 26.12 -7.49 12.84
CA ARG A 304 26.27 -8.69 11.99
C ARG A 304 25.01 -8.96 11.17
N ILE A 305 23.81 -8.90 11.80
CA ILE A 305 22.52 -9.05 11.12
C ILE A 305 22.35 -7.97 10.06
N PHE A 306 22.61 -6.71 10.41
CA PHE A 306 22.56 -5.57 9.49
C PHE A 306 23.44 -5.82 8.26
N LYS A 307 24.73 -6.12 8.44
CA LYS A 307 25.66 -6.39 7.32
C LYS A 307 25.15 -7.52 6.43
N LYS A 308 24.68 -8.64 7.03
CA LYS A 308 24.13 -9.77 6.27
C LYS A 308 22.93 -9.38 5.41
N ILE A 309 21.99 -8.61 5.98
CA ILE A 309 20.78 -8.17 5.28
C ILE A 309 21.12 -7.18 4.17
N MET A 310 22.02 -6.22 4.42
CA MET A 310 22.45 -5.29 3.37
C MET A 310 23.07 -6.02 2.17
N ILE A 311 23.92 -7.03 2.44
CA ILE A 311 24.52 -7.85 1.37
C ILE A 311 23.45 -8.64 0.61
N LEU A 312 22.54 -9.30 1.32
CA LEU A 312 21.45 -10.05 0.69
C LEU A 312 20.55 -9.15 -0.16
N THR A 313 20.20 -7.97 0.34
CA THR A 313 19.40 -6.98 -0.38
C THR A 313 20.14 -6.49 -1.64
N LEU A 314 21.45 -6.26 -1.54
CA LEU A 314 22.27 -5.85 -2.67
C LEU A 314 22.31 -6.92 -3.75
N ILE A 315 22.62 -8.16 -3.38
CA ILE A 315 22.71 -9.28 -4.34
C ILE A 315 21.36 -9.50 -5.04
N TYR A 316 20.28 -9.58 -4.24
CA TYR A 316 18.94 -9.76 -4.78
C TYR A 316 18.49 -8.57 -5.64
N GLY A 317 18.77 -7.35 -5.19
CA GLY A 317 18.47 -6.12 -5.93
C GLY A 317 19.24 -6.03 -7.25
N LEU A 318 20.51 -6.44 -7.27
CA LEU A 318 21.31 -6.50 -8.50
C LEU A 318 20.73 -7.51 -9.50
N ILE A 319 20.40 -8.71 -9.05
CA ILE A 319 19.79 -9.75 -9.90
C ILE A 319 18.48 -9.23 -10.50
N ALA A 320 17.58 -8.68 -9.65
CA ALA A 320 16.31 -8.13 -10.09
C ALA A 320 16.50 -6.99 -11.11
N ASN A 321 17.46 -6.12 -10.86
CA ASN A 321 17.74 -4.98 -11.72
C ASN A 321 18.32 -5.38 -13.07
N ILE A 322 19.31 -6.27 -13.09
CA ILE A 322 19.88 -6.80 -14.32
C ILE A 322 18.79 -7.50 -15.14
N THR A 323 17.92 -8.28 -14.49
CA THR A 323 16.77 -8.90 -15.14
C THR A 323 15.84 -7.85 -15.77
N MET A 324 15.53 -6.78 -15.06
CA MET A 324 14.68 -5.69 -15.58
C MET A 324 15.35 -4.94 -16.74
N LEU A 325 16.66 -4.68 -16.68
CA LEU A 325 17.37 -4.00 -17.75
C LEU A 325 17.45 -4.83 -19.03
N LEU A 326 17.77 -6.12 -18.90
CA LEU A 326 17.97 -7.01 -20.06
C LEU A 326 16.65 -7.54 -20.63
N SER A 327 15.68 -7.83 -19.77
CA SER A 327 14.46 -8.56 -20.15
C SER A 327 13.18 -7.71 -20.10
N SER A 328 13.25 -6.38 -19.86
CA SER A 328 12.07 -5.51 -19.73
C SER A 328 11.11 -5.63 -20.92
N LYS A 329 11.62 -5.67 -22.14
CA LYS A 329 10.82 -5.84 -23.37
C LYS A 329 10.03 -7.15 -23.36
N LEU A 330 10.69 -8.25 -23.00
CA LEU A 330 10.07 -9.57 -22.93
C LEU A 330 9.05 -9.65 -21.79
N ILE A 331 9.41 -9.13 -20.61
CA ILE A 331 8.55 -9.11 -19.42
C ILE A 331 7.29 -8.30 -19.68
N LEU A 332 7.40 -7.09 -20.23
CA LEU A 332 6.24 -6.26 -20.58
C LEU A 332 5.35 -6.95 -21.62
N LYS A 333 5.92 -7.56 -22.64
CA LYS A 333 5.16 -8.29 -23.66
C LYS A 333 4.44 -9.49 -23.08
N ILE A 334 5.12 -10.30 -22.26
CA ILE A 334 4.51 -11.49 -21.65
C ILE A 334 3.46 -11.13 -20.62
N LEU A 335 3.72 -10.16 -19.73
CA LEU A 335 2.82 -9.87 -18.63
C LEU A 335 1.66 -8.93 -19.06
N PHE A 336 1.93 -7.91 -19.85
CA PHE A 336 0.95 -6.86 -20.14
C PHE A 336 0.59 -6.74 -21.64
N ASN A 337 1.19 -7.54 -22.49
CA ASN A 337 1.02 -7.50 -23.96
C ASN A 337 1.32 -6.11 -24.55
N THR A 338 2.32 -5.41 -24.00
CA THR A 338 2.77 -4.09 -24.43
C THR A 338 4.29 -4.01 -24.47
N GLN A 339 4.81 -2.98 -25.12
CA GLN A 339 6.22 -2.58 -25.04
C GLN A 339 6.38 -1.15 -24.53
N GLU A 340 5.28 -0.50 -24.18
CA GLU A 340 5.30 0.85 -23.63
C GLU A 340 5.98 0.87 -22.25
N GLY A 341 6.76 1.92 -21.98
CA GLY A 341 7.47 2.07 -20.70
C GLY A 341 8.87 1.44 -20.64
N ILE A 342 9.37 0.78 -21.71
CA ILE A 342 10.72 0.20 -21.71
C ILE A 342 11.77 1.28 -21.38
N THR A 343 11.67 2.45 -21.98
CA THR A 343 12.59 3.57 -21.77
C THR A 343 12.58 4.02 -20.31
N TYR A 344 11.39 4.09 -19.70
CA TYR A 344 11.23 4.46 -18.30
C TYR A 344 11.77 3.40 -17.35
N ILE A 345 11.57 2.10 -17.66
CA ILE A 345 12.19 1.00 -16.89
C ILE A 345 13.71 1.11 -16.97
N LYS A 346 14.28 1.29 -18.16
CA LYS A 346 15.72 1.41 -18.32
C LYS A 346 16.30 2.62 -17.59
N PHE A 347 15.53 3.71 -17.51
CA PHE A 347 15.93 4.91 -16.76
C PHE A 347 15.86 4.65 -15.23
N LEU A 348 14.79 4.09 -14.73
CA LEU A 348 14.56 3.95 -13.28
C LEU A 348 15.23 2.73 -12.64
N ALA A 349 15.33 1.63 -13.36
CA ALA A 349 15.83 0.38 -12.81
C ALA A 349 17.19 0.52 -12.10
N PRO A 350 18.22 1.21 -12.63
CA PRO A 350 19.50 1.36 -11.93
C PRO A 350 19.37 1.97 -10.54
N PHE A 351 18.43 2.89 -10.37
CA PHE A 351 18.20 3.59 -9.10
C PHE A 351 17.32 2.81 -8.12
N PHE A 352 16.47 1.89 -8.63
CA PHE A 352 15.63 1.04 -7.81
C PHE A 352 16.42 0.03 -6.97
N ILE A 353 17.68 -0.24 -7.29
CA ILE A 353 18.58 -0.97 -6.40
C ILE A 353 18.61 -0.30 -5.01
N ILE A 354 18.65 1.02 -4.98
CA ILE A 354 18.68 1.82 -3.74
C ILE A 354 17.34 1.70 -3.01
N PHE A 355 16.23 1.77 -3.74
CA PHE A 355 14.88 1.63 -3.19
C PHE A 355 14.70 0.31 -2.42
N TYR A 356 15.31 -0.77 -2.88
CA TYR A 356 15.18 -2.07 -2.23
C TYR A 356 15.74 -2.11 -0.79
N PHE A 357 16.60 -1.19 -0.41
CA PHE A 357 17.10 -1.06 0.96
C PHE A 357 16.10 -0.39 1.93
N GLU A 358 15.06 0.27 1.43
CA GLU A 358 14.13 1.02 2.27
C GLU A 358 13.43 0.13 3.30
N ALA A 359 12.88 -1.01 2.89
CA ALA A 359 12.14 -1.89 3.78
C ALA A 359 13.00 -2.48 4.91
N PRO A 360 14.21 -3.03 4.65
CA PRO A 360 15.11 -3.47 5.72
C PRO A 360 15.54 -2.34 6.67
N LEU A 361 15.87 -1.17 6.16
CA LEU A 361 16.28 -0.02 6.98
C LEU A 361 15.14 0.46 7.88
N SER A 362 13.93 0.59 7.32
CA SER A 362 12.73 0.98 8.08
C SER A 362 12.40 -0.03 9.18
N SER A 363 12.56 -1.34 8.93
CA SER A 363 12.34 -2.36 9.95
C SER A 363 13.34 -2.27 11.11
N ILE A 364 14.60 -1.94 10.82
CA ILE A 364 15.62 -1.73 11.85
C ILE A 364 15.28 -0.50 12.69
N LEU A 365 14.94 0.62 12.05
CA LEU A 365 14.53 1.85 12.74
C LEU A 365 13.29 1.61 13.62
N GLN A 366 12.30 0.87 13.13
CA GLN A 366 11.10 0.50 13.90
C GLN A 366 11.48 -0.35 15.13
N ALA A 367 12.42 -1.29 15.01
CA ALA A 367 12.89 -2.10 16.13
C ALA A 367 13.55 -1.26 17.24
N TYR A 368 14.15 -0.13 16.87
CA TYR A 368 14.72 0.86 17.80
C TYR A 368 13.73 1.97 18.22
N ASN A 369 12.42 1.83 17.91
CA ASN A 369 11.38 2.81 18.20
C ASN A 369 11.57 4.18 17.52
N GLU A 370 12.32 4.24 16.41
CA GLU A 370 12.61 5.46 15.65
C GLU A 370 11.53 5.74 14.57
N THR A 371 10.27 5.44 14.86
CA THR A 371 9.15 5.65 13.92
C THR A 371 8.93 7.13 13.60
N LYS A 372 9.19 8.02 14.57
CA LYS A 372 9.13 9.47 14.35
C LYS A 372 10.17 9.91 13.31
N TYR A 373 11.40 9.38 13.39
CA TYR A 373 12.44 9.68 12.41
C TYR A 373 12.06 9.19 11.01
N ILE A 374 11.45 8.01 10.88
CA ILE A 374 10.94 7.51 9.58
C ILE A 374 9.89 8.48 9.02
N MET A 375 9.00 9.00 9.87
CA MET A 375 8.00 9.99 9.45
C MET A 375 8.66 11.30 8.97
N GLU A 376 9.64 11.81 9.70
CA GLU A 376 10.38 13.02 9.35
C GLU A 376 11.12 12.84 8.00
N THR A 377 11.83 11.73 7.81
CA THR A 377 12.53 11.46 6.55
C THR A 377 11.57 11.31 5.37
N THR A 378 10.42 10.65 5.57
CA THR A 378 9.37 10.55 4.55
C THR A 378 8.83 11.94 4.20
N THR A 379 8.59 12.79 5.20
CA THR A 379 8.09 14.16 4.98
C THR A 379 9.09 14.99 4.15
N ILE A 380 10.36 14.99 4.53
CA ILE A 380 11.42 15.71 3.83
C ILE A 380 11.52 15.23 2.38
N SER A 381 11.54 13.93 2.18
CA SER A 381 11.65 13.28 0.88
C SER A 381 10.48 13.67 -0.05
N ILE A 382 9.25 13.66 0.46
CA ILE A 382 8.05 14.01 -0.31
C ILE A 382 8.02 15.50 -0.64
N ILE A 383 8.34 16.36 0.31
CA ILE A 383 8.41 17.81 0.04
C ILE A 383 9.41 18.08 -1.09
N ILE A 384 10.61 17.50 -1.02
CA ILE A 384 11.63 17.66 -2.07
C ILE A 384 11.14 17.06 -3.38
N LYS A 385 10.52 15.86 -3.36
CA LYS A 385 9.97 15.24 -4.56
C LYS A 385 8.92 16.13 -5.24
N LEU A 386 7.94 16.64 -4.50
CA LEU A 386 6.89 17.48 -5.08
C LEU A 386 7.43 18.82 -5.55
N THR A 387 8.37 19.42 -4.82
CA THR A 387 9.03 20.65 -5.24
C THR A 387 9.80 20.44 -6.54
N LEU A 388 10.58 19.37 -6.65
CA LEU A 388 11.30 19.04 -7.88
C LEU A 388 10.35 18.70 -9.03
N LEU A 389 9.26 17.97 -8.75
CA LEU A 389 8.24 17.69 -9.74
C LEU A 389 7.67 19.00 -10.34
N ILE A 390 7.36 19.98 -9.48
CA ILE A 390 6.89 21.29 -9.93
C ILE A 390 7.94 21.98 -10.77
N LEU A 391 9.15 22.16 -10.25
CA LEU A 391 10.20 22.92 -10.91
C LEU A 391 10.64 22.30 -12.26
N LEU A 392 10.86 20.98 -12.26
CA LEU A 392 11.31 20.29 -13.47
C LEU A 392 10.21 20.18 -14.53
N SER A 393 8.93 20.16 -14.13
CA SER A 393 7.82 20.11 -15.08
C SER A 393 7.77 21.32 -16.00
N PHE A 394 8.35 22.46 -15.62
CA PHE A 394 8.47 23.62 -16.50
C PHE A 394 9.54 23.48 -17.60
N LEU A 395 10.42 22.47 -17.54
CA LEU A 395 11.49 22.27 -18.54
C LEU A 395 11.02 21.66 -19.86
N LYS A 396 9.75 21.36 -20.03
CA LYS A 396 9.14 20.76 -21.24
C LYS A 396 9.77 19.42 -21.67
N ILE A 397 10.17 18.59 -20.72
CA ILE A 397 10.78 17.28 -20.94
C ILE A 397 9.77 16.11 -20.78
N GLY A 398 8.48 16.37 -21.02
CA GLY A 398 7.43 15.36 -20.91
C GLY A 398 7.23 14.86 -19.48
N ILE A 399 7.18 13.54 -19.29
CA ILE A 399 6.96 12.92 -17.96
C ILE A 399 8.22 12.76 -17.12
N TYR A 400 9.42 13.04 -17.67
CA TYR A 400 10.69 12.85 -16.95
C TYR A 400 10.81 13.59 -15.61
N PRO A 401 10.17 14.74 -15.37
CA PRO A 401 10.12 15.37 -14.05
C PRO A 401 9.66 14.41 -12.95
N LEU A 402 8.66 13.56 -13.24
CA LEU A 402 8.18 12.57 -12.29
C LEU A 402 9.23 11.48 -12.02
N LEU A 403 9.91 11.00 -13.06
CA LEU A 403 10.95 9.98 -12.91
C LEU A 403 12.15 10.50 -12.12
N ILE A 404 12.60 11.71 -12.42
CA ILE A 404 13.77 12.35 -11.77
C ILE A 404 13.45 12.63 -10.29
N SER A 405 12.28 13.20 -10.00
CA SER A 405 11.86 13.50 -8.63
C SER A 405 11.69 12.22 -7.80
N GLU A 406 11.21 11.13 -8.39
CA GLU A 406 11.15 9.81 -7.76
C GLU A 406 12.55 9.31 -7.37
N VAL A 407 13.50 9.33 -8.29
CA VAL A 407 14.89 8.92 -8.04
C VAL A 407 15.50 9.72 -6.89
N ILE A 408 15.35 11.04 -6.89
CA ILE A 408 15.90 11.88 -5.82
C ILE A 408 15.24 11.58 -4.48
N SER A 409 13.93 11.38 -4.46
CA SER A 409 13.18 10.98 -3.25
C SER A 409 13.70 9.67 -2.66
N ILE A 410 13.91 8.66 -3.50
CA ILE A 410 14.49 7.36 -3.11
C ILE A 410 15.87 7.56 -2.46
N PHE A 411 16.75 8.34 -3.11
CA PHE A 411 18.09 8.61 -2.58
C PHE A 411 18.05 9.29 -1.21
N ILE A 412 17.21 10.29 -1.05
CA ILE A 412 17.07 11.02 0.22
C ILE A 412 16.61 10.09 1.33
N THR A 413 15.49 9.37 1.10
CA THR A 413 14.90 8.49 2.10
C THR A 413 15.90 7.42 2.55
N VAL A 414 16.49 6.72 1.59
CA VAL A 414 17.40 5.61 1.89
C VAL A 414 18.70 6.09 2.54
N THR A 415 19.26 7.20 2.06
CA THR A 415 20.51 7.76 2.62
C THR A 415 20.32 8.24 4.06
N LEU A 416 19.23 8.95 4.35
CA LEU A 416 18.92 9.43 5.70
C LEU A 416 18.68 8.25 6.66
N ASN A 417 17.85 7.28 6.24
CA ASN A 417 17.58 6.09 7.03
C ASN A 417 18.85 5.25 7.26
N TYR A 418 19.71 5.08 6.26
CA TYR A 418 20.98 4.39 6.38
C TYR A 418 21.93 5.07 7.38
N LYS A 419 22.10 6.40 7.28
CA LYS A 419 22.93 7.19 8.21
C LYS A 419 22.43 7.03 9.65
N LYS A 420 21.12 7.09 9.88
CA LYS A 420 20.52 6.94 11.20
C LYS A 420 20.73 5.53 11.74
N VAL A 421 20.47 4.50 10.94
CA VAL A 421 20.73 3.10 11.34
C VAL A 421 22.18 2.92 11.71
N LYS A 422 23.13 3.39 10.87
CA LYS A 422 24.58 3.27 11.15
C LYS A 422 24.97 3.94 12.47
N LYS A 423 24.37 5.12 12.78
CA LYS A 423 24.60 5.84 14.05
C LYS A 423 24.09 5.04 15.26
N ILE A 424 22.93 4.38 15.13
CA ILE A 424 22.31 3.63 16.24
C ILE A 424 23.10 2.36 16.56
N ILE A 425 23.61 1.68 15.53
CA ILE A 425 24.30 0.37 15.70
C ILE A 425 25.81 0.51 15.88
N ALA A 426 26.38 1.69 15.68
CA ALA A 426 27.80 1.97 15.98
C ALA A 426 28.05 1.84 17.47
#